data_982171afaf5bdd6c6befcc9610f25482
#
_entry.id   982171afaf5bdd6c6befcc9610f25482
#
_cell.length_a   1.000
_cell.length_b   1.000
_cell.length_c   1.000
_cell.angle_alpha   90.00
_cell.angle_beta   90.00
_cell.angle_gamma   90.00
#
_symmetry.space_group_name_H-M   'P 1'
#
loop_
_entity.id
_entity.type
_entity.pdbx_description
1 polymer ?
#
loop_
_entity_poly.entity_id
_entity_poly.type
_entity_poly.pdbx_seq_one_letter_code
_entity_poly.pdbx_strand_id
1 'polypeptide(L)'
;MKYFIRYNPIANSNQEYEERIRDIAQFHQQLPFDTDFNVVESADLDDAFASLDSSAEWVVVVSLGHCTQDRDMYDKAIKICIDNDIKLMCHLLNFEDQYIHFHPQFFVIHYPSWVKAGKPRINYDGNEQEFMGVDYVPSKETVHDNYTPVYITPGLKRKQFKVHEMQTGAWVIKNFLDKGLKITNVPDKMRNNKFHLYPDIDSDKFFDFLKTGQYTGYQSSQVWYAEHILGLARNVKRQFYPLNTEPINSEKINFPINDFICVASGLKPWLLLMHYASEGKPIRLDFCDFSDAAVAFQRHLTTWSGEVGTFSSCVQSFLKNNTNYQSCDPAGAYDQELVKQLQDINMDSTVFEHIWPLIPKTANYNLLDLYSEEGQDKIIDIVSNNDVTYLWLSNAFYMEYALVTIGKKKVYEYRQRLIDGLKATGKRFVLDLMDPWQQGPVTFND
;
A
#
# COMPACT_ATOMS: atom_id res chain seq x y z
N MET A 1 -1.07 -19.00 -19.98
CA MET A 1 -1.44 -17.62 -19.57
C MET A 1 -1.91 -17.59 -18.12
N LYS A 2 -1.73 -16.46 -17.43
CA LYS A 2 -2.26 -16.25 -16.09
C LYS A 2 -3.55 -15.44 -16.16
N TYR A 3 -4.55 -15.82 -15.36
CA TYR A 3 -5.83 -15.13 -15.27
C TYR A 3 -6.07 -14.65 -13.86
N PHE A 4 -6.74 -13.51 -13.76
CA PHE A 4 -7.18 -12.91 -12.51
C PHE A 4 -8.69 -12.72 -12.58
N ILE A 5 -9.42 -13.50 -11.80
CA ILE A 5 -10.88 -13.40 -11.73
C ILE A 5 -11.27 -12.53 -10.53
N ARG A 6 -11.98 -11.47 -10.80
CA ARG A 6 -12.66 -10.66 -9.80
C ARG A 6 -14.06 -11.20 -9.61
N TYR A 7 -14.27 -11.79 -8.47
CA TYR A 7 -15.53 -12.41 -8.13
C TYR A 7 -16.40 -11.46 -7.29
N ASN A 8 -17.60 -11.15 -7.78
CA ASN A 8 -18.58 -10.36 -7.06
C ASN A 8 -19.83 -11.19 -6.74
N PRO A 9 -19.89 -11.86 -5.58
CA PRO A 9 -21.02 -12.72 -5.22
C PRO A 9 -22.30 -11.95 -4.87
N ILE A 10 -22.26 -10.61 -4.79
CA ILE A 10 -23.34 -9.80 -4.19
C ILE A 10 -24.11 -9.00 -5.26
N ALA A 11 -24.17 -9.49 -6.48
CA ALA A 11 -24.72 -8.74 -7.62
C ALA A 11 -26.15 -8.16 -7.45
N ASN A 12 -26.83 -8.30 -6.29
CA ASN A 12 -28.22 -7.85 -6.13
C ASN A 12 -28.63 -7.32 -4.77
N SER A 13 -27.74 -7.07 -3.79
CA SER A 13 -28.22 -6.90 -2.41
C SER A 13 -28.33 -5.47 -1.89
N ASN A 14 -27.46 -4.54 -2.27
CA ASN A 14 -27.53 -3.14 -1.81
C ASN A 14 -26.66 -2.24 -2.68
N GLN A 15 -27.26 -1.29 -3.38
CA GLN A 15 -26.57 -0.43 -4.35
C GLN A 15 -25.44 0.41 -3.73
N GLU A 16 -25.64 0.98 -2.54
CA GLU A 16 -24.62 1.79 -1.85
C GLU A 16 -23.41 0.95 -1.44
N TYR A 17 -23.65 -0.27 -1.00
CA TYR A 17 -22.61 -1.23 -0.67
C TYR A 17 -21.84 -1.69 -1.91
N GLU A 18 -22.53 -2.00 -3.00
CA GLU A 18 -21.88 -2.36 -4.27
C GLU A 18 -21.00 -1.23 -4.80
N GLU A 19 -21.46 0.01 -4.74
CA GLU A 19 -20.68 1.15 -5.16
C GLU A 19 -19.39 1.28 -4.34
N ARG A 20 -19.47 1.12 -3.03
CA ARG A 20 -18.31 1.23 -2.15
C ARG A 20 -17.31 0.08 -2.33
N ILE A 21 -17.80 -1.14 -2.51
CA ILE A 21 -16.94 -2.29 -2.84
C ILE A 21 -16.32 -2.12 -4.23
N ARG A 22 -17.06 -1.61 -5.22
CA ARG A 22 -16.52 -1.30 -6.54
C ARG A 22 -15.42 -0.25 -6.48
N ASP A 23 -15.56 0.77 -5.66
CA ASP A 23 -14.52 1.75 -5.43
C ASP A 23 -13.23 1.12 -4.89
N ILE A 24 -13.35 0.22 -3.90
CA ILE A 24 -12.23 -0.53 -3.35
C ILE A 24 -11.59 -1.42 -4.43
N ALA A 25 -12.42 -2.12 -5.18
CA ALA A 25 -11.95 -2.96 -6.27
C ALA A 25 -11.29 -2.16 -7.39
N GLN A 26 -11.87 -1.03 -7.81
CA GLN A 26 -11.27 -0.15 -8.81
C GLN A 26 -9.93 0.40 -8.34
N PHE A 27 -9.85 0.80 -7.08
CA PHE A 27 -8.58 1.22 -6.51
C PHE A 27 -7.53 0.10 -6.58
N HIS A 28 -7.89 -1.11 -6.13
CA HIS A 28 -7.02 -2.27 -6.20
C HIS A 28 -6.65 -2.64 -7.64
N GLN A 29 -7.54 -2.37 -8.60
CA GLN A 29 -7.32 -2.61 -10.03
C GLN A 29 -6.37 -1.61 -10.68
N GLN A 30 -6.37 -0.36 -10.21
CA GLN A 30 -5.46 0.66 -10.69
C GLN A 30 -4.03 0.43 -10.20
N LEU A 31 -3.87 -0.46 -9.22
CA LEU A 31 -2.56 -0.87 -8.79
C LEU A 31 -1.90 -1.66 -9.94
N PRO A 32 -0.76 -1.22 -10.50
CA PRO A 32 -0.07 -2.00 -11.51
C PRO A 32 0.36 -3.33 -10.89
N PHE A 33 -0.04 -4.44 -11.50
CA PHE A 33 0.51 -5.74 -11.19
C PHE A 33 1.86 -5.86 -11.89
N ASP A 34 2.85 -6.47 -11.22
CA ASP A 34 4.17 -6.72 -11.82
C ASP A 34 4.13 -7.80 -12.92
N THR A 35 2.96 -8.41 -13.16
CA THR A 35 2.77 -9.47 -14.14
C THR A 35 1.53 -9.23 -14.99
N ASP A 36 1.60 -9.75 -16.23
CA ASP A 36 0.50 -9.71 -17.19
C ASP A 36 -0.58 -10.74 -16.82
N PHE A 37 -1.56 -10.33 -16.05
CA PHE A 37 -2.79 -11.08 -15.85
C PHE A 37 -3.85 -10.68 -16.86
N ASN A 38 -4.53 -11.66 -17.44
CA ASN A 38 -5.79 -11.42 -18.13
C ASN A 38 -6.91 -11.33 -17.09
N VAL A 39 -7.54 -10.17 -16.98
CA VAL A 39 -8.54 -9.88 -15.93
C VAL A 39 -9.93 -10.21 -16.43
N VAL A 40 -10.68 -10.99 -15.65
CA VAL A 40 -12.09 -11.34 -15.88
C VAL A 40 -12.90 -10.90 -14.67
N GLU A 41 -14.02 -10.24 -14.90
CA GLU A 41 -15.00 -9.92 -13.85
C GLU A 41 -16.21 -10.83 -13.97
N SER A 42 -16.67 -11.41 -12.87
CA SER A 42 -17.82 -12.28 -12.87
C SER A 42 -18.55 -12.30 -11.53
N ALA A 43 -19.88 -12.40 -11.60
CA ALA A 43 -20.72 -12.69 -10.44
C ALA A 43 -20.89 -14.20 -10.21
N ASP A 44 -20.45 -15.03 -11.15
CA ASP A 44 -20.51 -16.48 -11.10
C ASP A 44 -19.15 -17.09 -11.45
N LEU A 45 -18.62 -17.92 -10.54
CA LEU A 45 -17.30 -18.54 -10.74
C LEU A 45 -17.33 -19.65 -11.80
N ASP A 46 -18.43 -20.39 -11.90
CA ASP A 46 -18.52 -21.47 -12.87
C ASP A 46 -18.55 -20.90 -14.30
N ASP A 47 -19.30 -19.81 -14.52
CA ASP A 47 -19.32 -19.07 -15.78
C ASP A 47 -17.95 -18.46 -16.10
N ALA A 48 -17.30 -17.86 -15.09
CA ALA A 48 -15.96 -17.31 -15.26
C ALA A 48 -14.96 -18.37 -15.74
N PHE A 49 -14.94 -19.53 -15.07
CA PHE A 49 -14.03 -20.62 -15.42
C PHE A 49 -14.36 -21.24 -16.78
N ALA A 50 -15.65 -21.32 -17.14
CA ALA A 50 -16.07 -21.81 -18.43
C ALA A 50 -15.66 -20.89 -19.60
N SER A 51 -15.53 -19.60 -19.35
CA SER A 51 -15.14 -18.59 -20.34
C SER A 51 -13.63 -18.52 -20.60
N LEU A 52 -12.80 -19.14 -19.76
CA LEU A 52 -11.35 -19.06 -19.89
C LEU A 52 -10.85 -19.79 -21.13
N ASP A 53 -9.84 -19.18 -21.77
CA ASP A 53 -9.14 -19.77 -22.89
C ASP A 53 -8.41 -21.07 -22.50
N SER A 54 -8.30 -21.99 -23.45
CA SER A 54 -7.60 -23.27 -23.27
C SER A 54 -6.10 -23.11 -22.94
N SER A 55 -5.52 -21.95 -23.21
CA SER A 55 -4.15 -21.58 -22.84
C SER A 55 -4.01 -21.11 -21.39
N ALA A 56 -5.11 -21.02 -20.62
CA ALA A 56 -5.07 -20.71 -19.21
C ALA A 56 -4.24 -21.76 -18.47
N GLU A 57 -3.31 -21.29 -17.64
CA GLU A 57 -2.45 -22.14 -16.84
C GLU A 57 -2.73 -21.96 -15.35
N TRP A 58 -2.65 -20.73 -14.88
CA TRP A 58 -2.94 -20.38 -13.51
C TRP A 58 -4.05 -19.36 -13.43
N VAL A 59 -4.97 -19.57 -12.50
CA VAL A 59 -6.09 -18.68 -12.24
C VAL A 59 -6.02 -18.26 -10.77
N VAL A 60 -5.96 -16.96 -10.55
CA VAL A 60 -6.13 -16.33 -9.25
C VAL A 60 -7.54 -15.81 -9.15
N VAL A 61 -8.27 -16.19 -8.13
CA VAL A 61 -9.60 -15.66 -7.84
C VAL A 61 -9.55 -14.81 -6.61
N VAL A 62 -10.14 -13.63 -6.71
CA VAL A 62 -10.22 -12.67 -5.60
C VAL A 62 -11.62 -12.09 -5.57
N SER A 63 -12.28 -12.19 -4.41
CA SER A 63 -13.56 -11.53 -4.22
C SER A 63 -13.42 -10.02 -4.24
N LEU A 64 -14.45 -9.37 -4.73
CA LEU A 64 -14.59 -7.93 -4.65
C LEU A 64 -14.46 -7.49 -3.19
N GLY A 65 -13.66 -6.47 -2.93
CA GLY A 65 -13.36 -6.01 -1.56
C GLY A 65 -12.11 -6.62 -0.94
N HIS A 66 -11.52 -7.65 -1.54
CA HIS A 66 -10.20 -8.13 -1.14
C HIS A 66 -9.12 -7.20 -1.67
N CYS A 67 -8.27 -6.72 -0.81
CA CYS A 67 -7.11 -5.89 -1.15
C CYS A 67 -5.85 -6.44 -0.51
N THR A 68 -4.71 -6.23 -1.15
CA THR A 68 -3.40 -6.56 -0.60
C THR A 68 -2.42 -5.42 -0.82
N GLN A 69 -1.54 -5.17 0.14
CA GLN A 69 -0.40 -4.28 -0.03
C GLN A 69 0.76 -4.95 -0.78
N ASP A 70 0.84 -6.27 -0.71
CA ASP A 70 1.88 -7.02 -1.39
C ASP A 70 1.41 -7.35 -2.81
N ARG A 71 1.83 -6.54 -3.77
CA ARG A 71 1.49 -6.70 -5.18
C ARG A 71 2.04 -7.97 -5.79
N ASP A 72 3.19 -8.41 -5.28
CA ASP A 72 3.82 -9.66 -5.70
C ASP A 72 3.09 -10.88 -5.10
N MET A 73 2.10 -10.67 -4.23
CA MET A 73 1.44 -11.74 -3.51
C MET A 73 0.86 -12.81 -4.43
N TYR A 74 0.22 -12.39 -5.51
CA TYR A 74 -0.42 -13.32 -6.44
C TYR A 74 0.62 -14.16 -7.19
N ASP A 75 1.73 -13.55 -7.61
CA ASP A 75 2.83 -14.26 -8.23
C ASP A 75 3.58 -15.16 -7.25
N LYS A 76 3.77 -14.69 -6.02
CA LYS A 76 4.31 -15.52 -4.94
C LYS A 76 3.43 -16.73 -4.68
N ALA A 77 2.10 -16.56 -4.65
CA ALA A 77 1.17 -17.67 -4.48
C ALA A 77 1.28 -18.69 -5.62
N ILE A 78 1.31 -18.21 -6.87
CA ILE A 78 1.50 -19.08 -8.04
C ILE A 78 2.87 -19.79 -7.96
N LYS A 79 3.93 -19.06 -7.66
CA LYS A 79 5.27 -19.61 -7.54
C LYS A 79 5.35 -20.72 -6.49
N ILE A 80 4.72 -20.53 -5.34
CA ILE A 80 4.62 -21.53 -4.29
C ILE A 80 3.92 -22.79 -4.81
N CYS A 81 2.82 -22.61 -5.54
CA CYS A 81 2.09 -23.70 -6.13
C CYS A 81 2.96 -24.49 -7.12
N ILE A 82 3.74 -23.80 -7.94
CA ILE A 82 4.67 -24.42 -8.90
C ILE A 82 5.77 -25.17 -8.18
N ASP A 83 6.48 -24.50 -7.26
CA ASP A 83 7.66 -25.06 -6.57
C ASP A 83 7.32 -26.32 -5.74
N ASN A 84 6.07 -26.44 -5.27
CA ASN A 84 5.63 -27.56 -4.42
C ASN A 84 4.66 -28.54 -5.12
N ASP A 85 4.46 -28.40 -6.42
CA ASP A 85 3.51 -29.19 -7.23
C ASP A 85 2.05 -29.13 -6.69
N ILE A 86 1.67 -27.99 -6.10
CA ILE A 86 0.32 -27.75 -5.60
C ILE A 86 -0.59 -27.34 -6.75
N LYS A 87 -1.82 -27.86 -6.81
CA LYS A 87 -2.77 -27.58 -7.87
C LYS A 87 -3.93 -26.68 -7.44
N LEU A 88 -4.13 -26.54 -6.13
CA LEU A 88 -5.10 -25.63 -5.51
C LEU A 88 -4.50 -25.08 -4.21
N MET A 89 -4.41 -23.78 -4.11
CA MET A 89 -4.15 -23.05 -2.86
C MET A 89 -5.39 -22.24 -2.53
N CYS A 90 -5.96 -22.45 -1.37
CA CYS A 90 -7.20 -21.78 -0.96
C CYS A 90 -7.28 -21.62 0.55
N HIS A 91 -8.15 -20.77 1.03
CA HIS A 91 -8.44 -20.71 2.46
C HIS A 91 -9.41 -21.83 2.81
N LEU A 92 -8.86 -22.97 3.24
CA LEU A 92 -9.63 -24.14 3.63
C LEU A 92 -10.42 -23.86 4.91
N LEU A 93 -11.69 -24.18 4.86
CA LEU A 93 -12.62 -24.09 5.99
C LEU A 93 -13.10 -25.50 6.33
N ASN A 94 -13.05 -25.82 7.61
CA ASN A 94 -13.58 -27.06 8.16
C ASN A 94 -14.64 -26.66 9.18
N PHE A 95 -15.90 -26.95 8.89
CA PHE A 95 -17.01 -26.60 9.76
C PHE A 95 -17.43 -27.83 10.56
N GLU A 96 -17.29 -27.78 11.89
CA GLU A 96 -17.73 -28.82 12.84
C GLU A 96 -17.21 -30.24 12.54
N ASP A 97 -16.02 -30.38 11.97
CA ASP A 97 -15.44 -31.66 11.54
C ASP A 97 -16.30 -32.43 10.49
N GLN A 98 -17.25 -31.79 9.85
CA GLN A 98 -18.19 -32.49 8.96
C GLN A 98 -17.90 -32.29 7.48
N TYR A 99 -17.35 -31.16 7.04
CA TYR A 99 -17.10 -30.91 5.62
C TYR A 99 -15.96 -29.93 5.38
N ILE A 100 -15.30 -30.08 4.25
CA ILE A 100 -14.22 -29.20 3.81
C ILE A 100 -14.67 -28.43 2.59
N HIS A 101 -14.54 -27.13 2.64
CA HIS A 101 -14.76 -26.21 1.54
C HIS A 101 -13.70 -25.11 1.57
N PHE A 102 -13.74 -24.16 0.69
CA PHE A 102 -12.85 -23.03 0.78
C PHE A 102 -13.57 -21.69 0.69
N HIS A 103 -12.98 -20.68 1.29
CA HIS A 103 -13.53 -19.34 1.22
C HIS A 103 -13.29 -18.76 -0.18
N PRO A 104 -14.31 -18.22 -0.85
CA PRO A 104 -14.20 -17.72 -2.22
C PRO A 104 -13.42 -16.40 -2.32
N GLN A 105 -13.04 -15.80 -1.18
CA GLN A 105 -12.35 -14.52 -1.16
C GLN A 105 -10.98 -14.53 -1.82
N PHE A 106 -10.25 -15.63 -1.69
CA PHE A 106 -8.96 -15.81 -2.33
C PHE A 106 -8.63 -17.29 -2.54
N PHE A 107 -8.33 -17.65 -3.77
CA PHE A 107 -7.71 -18.94 -4.08
C PHE A 107 -6.93 -18.89 -5.39
N VAL A 108 -5.98 -19.82 -5.54
CA VAL A 108 -5.18 -20.01 -6.74
C VAL A 108 -5.35 -21.42 -7.21
N ILE A 109 -5.66 -21.62 -8.48
CA ILE A 109 -5.91 -22.94 -9.07
C ILE A 109 -5.16 -23.13 -10.38
N HIS A 110 -4.60 -24.33 -10.58
CA HIS A 110 -4.01 -24.76 -11.84
C HIS A 110 -5.11 -25.18 -12.79
N TYR A 111 -5.41 -24.37 -13.79
CA TYR A 111 -6.53 -24.57 -14.71
C TYR A 111 -6.52 -25.92 -15.45
N PRO A 112 -5.37 -26.40 -16.02
CA PRO A 112 -5.30 -27.72 -16.64
C PRO A 112 -5.66 -28.85 -15.67
N SER A 113 -5.34 -28.72 -14.39
CA SER A 113 -5.71 -29.70 -13.35
C SER A 113 -7.22 -29.69 -13.08
N TRP A 114 -7.84 -28.51 -13.06
CA TRP A 114 -9.30 -28.38 -12.94
C TRP A 114 -10.02 -29.02 -14.14
N VAL A 115 -9.51 -28.80 -15.36
CA VAL A 115 -10.03 -29.49 -16.58
C VAL A 115 -9.87 -31.01 -16.47
N LYS A 116 -8.67 -31.48 -16.07
CA LYS A 116 -8.39 -32.92 -15.87
C LYS A 116 -9.25 -33.54 -14.77
N ALA A 117 -9.63 -32.77 -13.77
CA ALA A 117 -10.53 -33.20 -12.68
C ALA A 117 -12.01 -33.29 -13.13
N GLY A 118 -12.33 -32.94 -14.38
CA GLY A 118 -13.66 -32.99 -14.92
C GLY A 118 -14.44 -31.68 -14.81
N LYS A 119 -13.75 -30.57 -14.65
CA LYS A 119 -14.36 -29.23 -14.52
C LYS A 119 -15.37 -29.18 -13.38
N PRO A 120 -14.99 -29.56 -12.15
CA PRO A 120 -15.90 -29.56 -11.02
C PRO A 120 -16.46 -28.15 -10.77
N ARG A 121 -17.73 -28.08 -10.40
CA ARG A 121 -18.37 -26.81 -10.03
C ARG A 121 -17.65 -26.16 -8.86
N ILE A 122 -17.55 -24.85 -8.91
CA ILE A 122 -16.94 -24.04 -7.86
C ILE A 122 -18.03 -23.46 -6.96
N ASN A 123 -19.09 -22.92 -7.57
CA ASN A 123 -20.25 -22.44 -6.84
C ASN A 123 -21.08 -23.61 -6.30
N TYR A 124 -21.83 -23.30 -5.26
CA TYR A 124 -22.86 -24.18 -4.76
C TYR A 124 -24.06 -24.20 -5.72
N ASP A 125 -24.63 -25.40 -5.97
CA ASP A 125 -25.71 -25.59 -6.93
C ASP A 125 -27.08 -25.88 -6.30
N GLY A 126 -27.22 -25.74 -4.99
CA GLY A 126 -28.46 -26.01 -4.29
C GLY A 126 -28.77 -27.48 -4.04
N ASN A 127 -27.96 -28.40 -4.58
CA ASN A 127 -28.18 -29.82 -4.41
C ASN A 127 -27.38 -30.37 -3.25
N GLU A 128 -28.07 -30.85 -2.20
CA GLU A 128 -27.44 -31.62 -1.15
C GLU A 128 -26.94 -32.94 -1.73
N GLN A 129 -25.66 -33.15 -1.78
CA GLN A 129 -25.07 -34.44 -2.11
C GLN A 129 -24.13 -34.88 -0.99
N GLU A 130 -24.30 -36.13 -0.58
CA GLU A 130 -23.36 -36.76 0.32
C GLU A 130 -22.13 -37.21 -0.46
N PHE A 131 -20.95 -36.78 -0.04
CA PHE A 131 -19.70 -37.33 -0.54
C PHE A 131 -18.76 -37.70 0.61
N MET A 132 -17.93 -38.69 0.32
CA MET A 132 -16.93 -39.13 1.27
C MET A 132 -15.78 -38.15 1.29
N GLY A 133 -15.63 -37.40 2.34
CA GLY A 133 -14.50 -36.51 2.54
C GLY A 133 -13.33 -37.23 3.23
N VAL A 134 -12.22 -36.57 3.28
CA VAL A 134 -10.99 -37.05 3.91
C VAL A 134 -10.70 -36.19 5.12
N ASP A 135 -10.32 -36.82 6.25
CA ASP A 135 -9.88 -36.05 7.42
C ASP A 135 -8.66 -35.20 7.08
N TYR A 136 -8.75 -33.96 7.51
CA TYR A 136 -7.71 -32.98 7.39
C TYR A 136 -6.60 -33.29 8.41
N VAL A 137 -5.45 -33.65 7.95
CA VAL A 137 -4.26 -33.80 8.80
C VAL A 137 -3.27 -32.71 8.39
N PRO A 138 -3.00 -31.72 9.27
CA PRO A 138 -1.90 -30.78 9.00
C PRO A 138 -0.60 -31.58 8.83
N SER A 139 0.10 -31.37 7.73
CA SER A 139 1.44 -31.94 7.58
C SER A 139 2.36 -31.32 8.62
N LYS A 140 3.17 -32.14 9.29
CA LYS A 140 4.25 -31.67 10.18
C LYS A 140 5.50 -31.23 9.43
N GLU A 141 5.55 -31.43 8.13
CA GLU A 141 6.66 -30.97 7.30
C GLU A 141 6.51 -29.47 7.07
N THR A 142 7.22 -28.70 7.87
CA THR A 142 7.43 -27.27 7.63
C THR A 142 8.30 -27.13 6.37
N VAL A 143 7.68 -26.81 5.27
CA VAL A 143 8.39 -26.25 4.12
C VAL A 143 8.83 -24.84 4.53
N HIS A 144 10.09 -24.49 4.28
CA HIS A 144 10.69 -23.21 4.63
C HIS A 144 9.75 -22.03 4.40
N ASP A 145 9.72 -21.09 5.34
CA ASP A 145 8.96 -19.86 5.35
C ASP A 145 7.48 -19.89 5.80
N ASN A 146 7.17 -20.63 6.85
CA ASN A 146 5.84 -20.63 7.49
C ASN A 146 4.72 -21.19 6.62
N TYR A 147 5.02 -22.08 5.70
CA TYR A 147 4.02 -22.91 5.03
C TYR A 147 3.69 -24.11 5.89
N THR A 148 2.41 -24.29 6.17
CA THR A 148 1.90 -25.60 6.56
C THR A 148 1.09 -26.11 5.36
N PRO A 149 1.69 -26.86 4.43
CA PRO A 149 0.92 -27.51 3.40
C PRO A 149 -0.01 -28.49 4.11
N VAL A 150 -1.28 -28.35 3.82
CA VAL A 150 -2.26 -29.31 4.26
C VAL A 150 -2.29 -30.41 3.24
N TYR A 151 -1.57 -31.49 3.51
CA TYR A 151 -1.73 -32.70 2.71
C TYR A 151 -2.98 -33.42 3.20
N ILE A 152 -4.01 -33.40 2.36
CA ILE A 152 -5.12 -34.32 2.56
C ILE A 152 -4.65 -35.65 1.99
N THR A 153 -4.31 -36.57 2.86
CA THR A 153 -3.88 -37.92 2.47
C THR A 153 -5.11 -38.78 2.20
N PRO A 154 -5.29 -39.30 0.96
CA PRO A 154 -6.33 -40.27 0.73
C PRO A 154 -6.17 -41.47 1.65
N GLY A 155 -7.14 -41.74 2.50
CA GLY A 155 -7.16 -43.00 3.24
C GLY A 155 -7.33 -42.93 4.76
N LEU A 156 -7.13 -41.80 5.40
CA LEU A 156 -7.33 -41.65 6.86
C LEU A 156 -8.78 -41.19 7.15
N LYS A 157 -9.53 -42.06 7.81
CA LYS A 157 -10.92 -41.85 8.29
C LYS A 157 -11.83 -41.03 7.35
N ARG A 158 -12.48 -41.70 6.46
CA ARG A 158 -13.50 -41.10 5.61
C ARG A 158 -14.74 -40.78 6.43
N LYS A 159 -15.10 -39.50 6.55
CA LYS A 159 -16.38 -39.05 7.08
C LYS A 159 -17.32 -38.73 5.91
N GLN A 160 -18.59 -38.94 6.12
CA GLN A 160 -19.63 -38.57 5.18
C GLN A 160 -19.96 -37.09 5.38
N PHE A 161 -19.95 -36.32 4.30
CA PHE A 161 -20.22 -34.88 4.36
C PHE A 161 -21.49 -34.55 3.59
N LYS A 162 -22.25 -33.58 4.12
CA LYS A 162 -23.30 -32.93 3.38
C LYS A 162 -22.79 -31.59 2.86
N VAL A 163 -23.03 -31.33 1.59
CA VAL A 163 -22.74 -30.03 0.98
C VAL A 163 -23.91 -29.10 1.26
N HIS A 164 -23.65 -28.01 1.98
CA HIS A 164 -24.63 -26.97 2.29
C HIS A 164 -24.39 -25.68 1.46
N GLU A 165 -25.37 -24.79 1.48
CA GLU A 165 -25.47 -23.58 0.64
C GLU A 165 -24.23 -22.65 0.60
N MET A 166 -23.39 -22.69 1.61
CA MET A 166 -22.22 -21.81 1.71
C MET A 166 -20.88 -22.49 1.31
N GLN A 167 -20.93 -23.63 0.64
CA GLN A 167 -19.74 -24.48 0.47
C GLN A 167 -19.08 -24.33 -0.91
N THR A 168 -18.64 -23.13 -1.19
CA THR A 168 -17.85 -22.86 -2.39
C THR A 168 -16.64 -23.79 -2.45
N GLY A 169 -16.43 -24.42 -3.60
CA GLY A 169 -15.25 -25.21 -3.89
C GLY A 169 -15.20 -26.60 -3.29
N ALA A 170 -16.23 -27.07 -2.56
CA ALA A 170 -16.25 -28.43 -2.00
C ALA A 170 -16.10 -29.49 -3.10
N TRP A 171 -16.76 -29.31 -4.25
CA TRP A 171 -16.63 -30.21 -5.40
C TRP A 171 -15.23 -30.17 -6.03
N VAL A 172 -14.60 -29.00 -6.06
CA VAL A 172 -13.21 -28.86 -6.55
C VAL A 172 -12.26 -29.65 -5.65
N ILE A 173 -12.36 -29.48 -4.34
CA ILE A 173 -11.57 -30.22 -3.36
C ILE A 173 -11.75 -31.72 -3.55
N LYS A 174 -13.02 -32.19 -3.56
CA LYS A 174 -13.32 -33.61 -3.72
C LYS A 174 -12.69 -34.20 -5.00
N ASN A 175 -12.94 -33.56 -6.14
CA ASN A 175 -12.46 -34.07 -7.43
C ASN A 175 -10.92 -34.00 -7.55
N PHE A 176 -10.29 -33.00 -6.93
CA PHE A 176 -8.83 -32.93 -6.90
C PHE A 176 -8.23 -34.06 -6.06
N LEU A 177 -8.83 -34.32 -4.90
CA LEU A 177 -8.39 -35.42 -4.03
C LEU A 177 -8.59 -36.79 -4.69
N ASP A 178 -9.73 -37.01 -5.35
CA ASP A 178 -10.01 -38.26 -6.07
C ASP A 178 -9.00 -38.51 -7.21
N LYS A 179 -8.39 -37.47 -7.72
CA LYS A 179 -7.33 -37.53 -8.75
C LYS A 179 -5.91 -37.49 -8.17
N GLY A 180 -5.76 -37.49 -6.85
CA GLY A 180 -4.46 -37.41 -6.18
C GLY A 180 -3.73 -36.06 -6.38
N LEU A 181 -4.46 -35.01 -6.69
CA LEU A 181 -3.91 -33.68 -6.88
C LEU A 181 -3.67 -33.00 -5.52
N LYS A 182 -2.54 -32.33 -5.40
CA LYS A 182 -2.16 -31.66 -4.13
C LYS A 182 -2.94 -30.36 -3.94
N ILE A 183 -3.46 -30.20 -2.73
CA ILE A 183 -4.17 -29.00 -2.26
C ILE A 183 -3.43 -28.46 -1.04
N THR A 184 -3.39 -27.14 -0.88
CA THR A 184 -2.83 -26.49 0.31
C THR A 184 -3.73 -25.39 0.83
N ASN A 185 -3.59 -25.11 2.11
CA ASN A 185 -4.15 -23.92 2.72
C ASN A 185 -3.32 -22.67 2.30
N VAL A 186 -3.95 -21.50 2.27
CA VAL A 186 -3.22 -20.24 2.15
C VAL A 186 -2.27 -20.14 3.34
N PRO A 187 -0.97 -19.87 3.11
CA PRO A 187 0.03 -19.78 4.18
C PRO A 187 -0.36 -18.76 5.25
N ASP A 188 -0.05 -19.05 6.52
CA ASP A 188 -0.35 -18.17 7.64
C ASP A 188 0.21 -16.77 7.46
N LYS A 189 1.40 -16.66 6.90
CA LYS A 189 2.02 -15.36 6.57
C LYS A 189 1.20 -14.56 5.58
N MET A 190 0.54 -15.21 4.64
CA MET A 190 -0.39 -14.58 3.70
C MET A 190 -1.74 -14.27 4.34
N ARG A 191 -2.28 -15.17 5.20
CA ARG A 191 -3.54 -14.97 5.92
C ARG A 191 -3.46 -13.89 6.99
N ASN A 192 -2.37 -13.91 7.77
CA ASN A 192 -2.15 -13.03 8.92
C ASN A 192 -1.41 -11.76 8.53
N ASN A 193 -1.01 -11.62 7.29
CA ASN A 193 -0.43 -10.39 6.82
C ASN A 193 -1.48 -9.29 6.94
N LYS A 194 -1.15 -8.20 7.63
CA LYS A 194 -1.98 -7.01 7.82
C LYS A 194 -2.58 -6.44 6.53
N PHE A 195 -2.21 -7.03 5.42
CA PHE A 195 -2.43 -6.61 4.05
C PHE A 195 -3.50 -7.40 3.32
N HIS A 196 -4.14 -8.36 3.98
CA HIS A 196 -5.29 -9.07 3.42
C HIS A 196 -6.56 -8.52 4.00
N LEU A 197 -7.37 -7.94 3.14
CA LEU A 197 -8.73 -7.63 3.48
C LEU A 197 -9.60 -8.81 3.11
N TYR A 198 -10.16 -9.42 4.14
CA TYR A 198 -11.27 -10.34 4.03
C TYR A 198 -12.46 -9.63 4.68
N PRO A 199 -13.22 -8.80 3.98
CA PRO A 199 -14.47 -8.35 4.53
C PRO A 199 -15.31 -9.61 4.76
N ASP A 200 -15.78 -9.79 5.97
CA ASP A 200 -16.82 -10.76 6.26
C ASP A 200 -18.10 -10.21 5.61
N ILE A 201 -18.34 -10.64 4.39
CA ILE A 201 -19.39 -10.10 3.52
C ILE A 201 -20.77 -10.37 4.12
N ASP A 202 -20.89 -11.41 4.96
CA ASP A 202 -22.13 -11.82 5.59
C ASP A 202 -22.35 -11.17 6.97
N SER A 203 -21.46 -10.29 7.41
CA SER A 203 -21.59 -9.64 8.70
C SER A 203 -22.45 -8.37 8.61
N ASP A 204 -23.60 -8.37 9.25
CA ASP A 204 -24.46 -7.18 9.40
C ASP A 204 -23.68 -5.97 9.94
N LYS A 205 -22.70 -6.22 10.80
CA LYS A 205 -21.83 -5.19 11.38
C LYS A 205 -20.89 -4.57 10.35
N PHE A 206 -20.43 -5.36 9.39
CA PHE A 206 -19.64 -4.85 8.28
C PHE A 206 -20.48 -3.96 7.37
N PHE A 207 -21.72 -4.37 7.08
CA PHE A 207 -22.66 -3.56 6.31
C PHE A 207 -23.01 -2.25 7.03
N ASP A 208 -23.22 -2.30 8.35
CA ASP A 208 -23.49 -1.11 9.15
C ASP A 208 -22.27 -0.17 9.17
N PHE A 209 -21.07 -0.72 9.26
CA PHE A 209 -19.85 0.07 9.15
C PHE A 209 -19.73 0.76 7.78
N LEU A 210 -19.98 0.04 6.69
CA LEU A 210 -19.94 0.61 5.35
C LEU A 210 -20.97 1.73 5.14
N LYS A 211 -22.15 1.60 5.76
CA LYS A 211 -23.20 2.62 5.69
C LYS A 211 -22.93 3.85 6.53
N THR A 212 -22.43 3.66 7.73
CA THR A 212 -22.35 4.72 8.74
C THR A 212 -20.96 5.32 8.88
N GLY A 213 -19.92 4.59 8.41
CA GLY A 213 -18.52 4.91 8.70
C GLY A 213 -18.16 4.74 10.18
N GLN A 214 -19.09 4.25 11.01
CA GLN A 214 -18.89 4.09 12.45
C GLN A 214 -18.64 2.63 12.81
N TYR A 215 -17.58 2.39 13.54
CA TYR A 215 -17.17 1.08 14.01
C TYR A 215 -17.99 0.65 15.22
N THR A 216 -18.90 -0.26 15.06
CA THR A 216 -19.64 -0.86 16.17
C THR A 216 -19.08 -2.23 16.58
N GLY A 217 -17.82 -2.22 17.05
CA GLY A 217 -17.26 -3.36 17.79
C GLY A 217 -16.66 -4.52 16.99
N TYR A 218 -16.55 -4.42 15.67
CA TYR A 218 -15.78 -5.36 14.85
C TYR A 218 -14.47 -4.67 14.43
N GLN A 219 -13.37 -5.02 15.07
CA GLN A 219 -12.05 -4.59 14.64
C GLN A 219 -11.55 -5.50 13.52
N SER A 220 -12.09 -5.36 12.34
CA SER A 220 -11.35 -5.80 11.18
C SER A 220 -10.34 -4.69 10.87
N SER A 221 -9.11 -4.86 11.36
CA SER A 221 -7.96 -4.03 10.98
C SER A 221 -7.80 -3.89 9.46
N GLN A 222 -8.41 -4.74 8.74
CA GLN A 222 -8.43 -4.92 7.31
C GLN A 222 -9.39 -3.95 6.60
N VAL A 223 -10.60 -3.75 7.13
CA VAL A 223 -11.56 -2.76 6.59
C VAL A 223 -11.05 -1.35 6.83
N TRP A 224 -10.55 -1.08 8.05
CA TRP A 224 -9.91 0.18 8.36
C TRP A 224 -8.76 0.49 7.39
N TYR A 225 -7.97 -0.52 7.09
CA TYR A 225 -6.85 -0.37 6.17
C TYR A 225 -7.31 -0.05 4.75
N ALA A 226 -8.33 -0.72 4.21
CA ALA A 226 -8.87 -0.41 2.87
C ALA A 226 -9.41 1.01 2.80
N GLU A 227 -10.18 1.43 3.80
CA GLU A 227 -10.72 2.78 3.86
C GLU A 227 -9.60 3.83 4.01
N HIS A 228 -8.56 3.51 4.79
CA HIS A 228 -7.38 4.34 4.91
C HIS A 228 -6.66 4.51 3.57
N ILE A 229 -6.38 3.41 2.87
CA ILE A 229 -5.72 3.46 1.56
C ILE A 229 -6.57 4.16 0.51
N LEU A 230 -7.88 3.92 0.49
CA LEU A 230 -8.80 4.66 -0.37
C LEU A 230 -8.79 6.16 -0.05
N GLY A 231 -8.80 6.49 1.23
CA GLY A 231 -8.70 7.87 1.71
C GLY A 231 -7.38 8.51 1.27
N LEU A 232 -6.27 7.81 1.40
CA LEU A 232 -4.96 8.27 0.92
C LEU A 232 -4.98 8.48 -0.61
N ALA A 233 -5.46 7.50 -1.37
CA ALA A 233 -5.47 7.56 -2.83
C ALA A 233 -6.34 8.73 -3.36
N ARG A 234 -7.51 8.93 -2.74
CA ARG A 234 -8.43 10.01 -3.13
C ARG A 234 -7.94 11.39 -2.71
N ASN A 235 -7.27 11.47 -1.58
CA ASN A 235 -6.97 12.75 -0.93
C ASN A 235 -5.48 13.09 -0.91
N VAL A 236 -4.59 12.20 -1.38
CA VAL A 236 -3.14 12.39 -1.27
C VAL A 236 -2.66 13.73 -1.83
N LYS A 237 -3.25 14.19 -2.92
CA LYS A 237 -2.94 15.51 -3.51
C LYS A 237 -3.55 16.69 -2.74
N ARG A 238 -4.51 16.40 -1.85
CA ARG A 238 -5.23 17.40 -1.03
C ARG A 238 -4.79 17.38 0.43
N GLN A 239 -3.81 16.55 0.76
CA GLN A 239 -3.29 16.41 2.11
C GLN A 239 -1.93 17.09 2.24
N PHE A 240 -1.67 17.64 3.41
CA PHE A 240 -0.37 18.20 3.77
C PHE A 240 -0.05 17.92 5.24
N TYR A 241 1.23 17.88 5.54
CA TYR A 241 1.74 17.80 6.90
C TYR A 241 2.14 19.20 7.35
N PRO A 242 1.49 19.81 8.38
CA PRO A 242 1.92 21.09 8.92
C PRO A 242 3.32 21.05 9.51
N LEU A 243 3.65 19.93 10.17
CA LEU A 243 4.95 19.62 10.73
C LEU A 243 5.36 18.21 10.30
N ASN A 244 6.63 18.03 9.99
CA ASN A 244 7.22 16.73 9.78
C ASN A 244 8.05 16.37 11.00
N THR A 245 7.73 15.25 11.65
CA THR A 245 8.34 14.81 12.90
C THR A 245 9.65 14.05 12.72
N GLU A 246 10.13 13.88 11.49
CA GLU A 246 11.43 13.25 11.26
C GLU A 246 12.55 14.07 11.94
N PRO A 247 13.53 13.40 12.56
CA PRO A 247 14.63 14.10 13.18
C PRO A 247 15.48 14.86 12.15
N ILE A 248 16.04 15.99 12.53
CA ILE A 248 17.11 16.63 11.78
C ILE A 248 18.43 16.07 12.30
N ASN A 249 19.28 15.57 11.39
CA ASN A 249 20.58 15.10 11.79
C ASN A 249 21.41 16.28 12.28
N SER A 250 21.93 16.17 13.50
CA SER A 250 22.75 17.22 14.11
C SER A 250 24.20 17.28 13.58
N GLU A 251 24.63 16.29 12.79
CA GLU A 251 25.96 16.30 12.19
C GLU A 251 26.09 17.45 11.18
N LYS A 252 27.09 18.28 11.39
CA LYS A 252 27.37 19.39 10.50
C LYS A 252 27.98 18.89 9.19
N ILE A 253 27.42 19.37 8.10
CA ILE A 253 28.00 19.16 6.78
C ILE A 253 29.21 20.08 6.61
N ASN A 254 30.37 19.53 6.30
CA ASN A 254 31.68 20.23 6.31
C ASN A 254 31.96 21.11 5.08
N PHE A 255 30.92 21.43 4.30
CA PHE A 255 31.06 22.31 3.12
C PHE A 255 29.81 23.20 2.99
N PRO A 256 29.95 24.35 2.30
CA PRO A 256 28.87 25.30 2.19
C PRO A 256 27.73 24.78 1.30
N ILE A 257 26.50 24.90 1.80
CA ILE A 257 25.26 24.56 1.08
C ILE A 257 24.42 25.82 0.95
N ASN A 258 23.96 26.11 -0.24
CA ASN A 258 23.07 27.24 -0.51
C ASN A 258 21.89 26.88 -1.41
N ASP A 259 21.94 25.73 -2.08
CA ASP A 259 20.87 25.21 -2.92
C ASP A 259 20.19 24.04 -2.23
N PHE A 260 18.90 24.18 -1.99
CA PHE A 260 18.06 23.20 -1.29
C PHE A 260 16.92 22.75 -2.20
N ILE A 261 16.74 21.45 -2.34
CA ILE A 261 15.58 20.84 -2.95
C ILE A 261 14.87 20.01 -1.87
N CYS A 262 13.63 20.30 -1.57
CA CYS A 262 12.91 19.68 -0.48
C CYS A 262 11.50 19.25 -0.91
N VAL A 263 11.03 18.11 -0.39
CA VAL A 263 9.59 17.83 -0.40
C VAL A 263 8.86 18.87 0.44
N ALA A 264 7.64 19.20 0.05
CA ALA A 264 6.87 20.29 0.67
C ALA A 264 6.20 19.86 1.99
N SER A 265 6.97 19.24 2.89
CA SER A 265 6.45 18.67 4.13
C SER A 265 6.61 19.65 5.31
N GLY A 266 5.60 20.47 5.51
CA GLY A 266 5.47 21.38 6.65
C GLY A 266 6.61 22.37 6.81
N LEU A 267 6.95 22.67 8.06
CA LEU A 267 7.99 23.65 8.39
C LEU A 267 9.42 23.06 8.25
N LYS A 268 9.56 21.74 8.14
CA LYS A 268 10.87 21.05 8.13
C LYS A 268 11.86 21.57 7.10
N PRO A 269 11.50 21.85 5.83
CA PRO A 269 12.43 22.43 4.86
C PRO A 269 13.08 23.74 5.32
N TRP A 270 12.30 24.58 5.98
CA TRP A 270 12.79 25.84 6.49
C TRP A 270 13.74 25.67 7.68
N LEU A 271 13.48 24.67 8.54
CA LEU A 271 14.38 24.32 9.64
C LEU A 271 15.70 23.75 9.14
N LEU A 272 15.66 22.91 8.10
CA LEU A 272 16.87 22.37 7.44
C LEU A 272 17.70 23.49 6.83
N LEU A 273 17.02 24.45 6.18
CA LEU A 273 17.68 25.62 5.63
C LEU A 273 18.38 26.44 6.73
N MET A 274 17.69 26.71 7.85
CA MET A 274 18.28 27.41 9.00
C MET A 274 19.47 26.66 9.58
N HIS A 275 19.44 25.34 9.56
CA HIS A 275 20.46 24.50 10.17
C HIS A 275 21.71 24.34 9.31
N TYR A 276 21.55 24.20 7.99
CA TYR A 276 22.62 23.83 7.08
C TYR A 276 23.07 24.94 6.13
N ALA A 277 22.27 26.00 5.94
CA ALA A 277 22.65 27.05 5.00
C ALA A 277 23.91 27.81 5.45
N SER A 278 24.75 28.11 4.49
CA SER A 278 26.00 28.87 4.74
C SER A 278 25.73 30.37 4.87
N GLU A 279 26.37 31.00 5.84
CA GLU A 279 26.27 32.45 6.04
C GLU A 279 26.79 33.24 4.82
N GLY A 280 26.11 34.34 4.54
CA GLY A 280 26.57 35.35 3.59
C GLY A 280 26.43 35.02 2.10
N LYS A 281 25.77 33.91 1.76
CA LYS A 281 25.47 33.56 0.35
C LYS A 281 23.95 33.59 0.09
N PRO A 282 23.54 33.89 -1.16
CA PRO A 282 22.16 33.75 -1.56
C PRO A 282 21.72 32.29 -1.38
N ILE A 283 20.54 32.10 -0.80
CA ILE A 283 19.95 30.79 -0.60
C ILE A 283 18.89 30.57 -1.70
N ARG A 284 18.93 29.40 -2.32
CA ARG A 284 17.90 28.95 -3.25
C ARG A 284 17.17 27.77 -2.62
N LEU A 285 15.84 27.83 -2.63
CA LEU A 285 14.97 26.74 -2.16
C LEU A 285 13.99 26.36 -3.27
N ASP A 286 14.02 25.10 -3.64
CA ASP A 286 13.11 24.48 -4.59
C ASP A 286 12.25 23.47 -3.84
N PHE A 287 10.94 23.71 -3.77
CA PHE A 287 9.98 22.72 -3.31
C PHE A 287 9.59 21.79 -4.45
N CYS A 288 9.59 20.50 -4.18
CA CYS A 288 9.20 19.45 -5.11
C CYS A 288 8.21 18.52 -4.42
N ASP A 289 6.96 18.53 -4.83
CA ASP A 289 5.93 17.67 -4.27
C ASP A 289 4.83 17.38 -5.29
N PHE A 290 4.18 16.24 -5.16
CA PHE A 290 3.00 15.90 -5.97
C PHE A 290 1.69 16.40 -5.35
N SER A 291 1.71 16.80 -4.07
CA SER A 291 0.56 17.36 -3.37
C SER A 291 0.45 18.86 -3.59
N ASP A 292 -0.62 19.29 -4.27
CA ASP A 292 -0.94 20.70 -4.45
C ASP A 292 -1.24 21.39 -3.11
N ALA A 293 -1.85 20.68 -2.15
CA ALA A 293 -2.06 21.17 -0.79
C ALA A 293 -0.74 21.44 -0.06
N ALA A 294 0.23 20.53 -0.15
CA ALA A 294 1.52 20.69 0.48
C ALA A 294 2.29 21.90 -0.10
N VAL A 295 2.32 22.02 -1.42
CA VAL A 295 2.93 23.16 -2.11
C VAL A 295 2.21 24.48 -1.77
N ALA A 296 0.87 24.47 -1.73
CA ALA A 296 0.09 25.67 -1.36
C ALA A 296 0.35 26.06 0.10
N PHE A 297 0.51 25.10 1.00
CA PHE A 297 0.84 25.39 2.40
C PHE A 297 2.23 26.02 2.54
N GLN A 298 3.23 25.60 1.77
CA GLN A 298 4.54 26.24 1.75
C GLN A 298 4.47 27.71 1.36
N ARG A 299 3.64 28.05 0.37
CA ARG A 299 3.38 29.45 0.00
C ARG A 299 2.71 30.21 1.13
N HIS A 300 1.74 29.61 1.82
CA HIS A 300 1.07 30.22 2.96
C HIS A 300 2.04 30.49 4.13
N LEU A 301 2.96 29.57 4.41
CA LEU A 301 3.99 29.75 5.45
C LEU A 301 4.85 31.01 5.24
N THR A 302 5.05 31.44 4.01
CA THR A 302 5.83 32.66 3.74
C THR A 302 5.15 33.93 4.28
N THR A 303 3.85 33.87 4.53
CA THR A 303 3.05 34.99 5.07
C THR A 303 2.90 34.95 6.60
N TRP A 304 3.33 33.85 7.24
CA TRP A 304 3.29 33.69 8.68
C TRP A 304 4.34 34.57 9.36
N SER A 305 4.00 35.17 10.51
CA SER A 305 4.90 36.05 11.28
C SER A 305 6.14 35.35 11.82
N GLY A 306 6.06 34.04 12.06
CA GLY A 306 7.10 33.24 12.71
C GLY A 306 6.97 33.17 14.22
N GLU A 307 5.96 33.80 14.83
CA GLU A 307 5.70 33.67 16.26
C GLU A 307 5.22 32.24 16.56
N VAL A 308 6.05 31.49 17.33
CA VAL A 308 5.87 30.04 17.56
C VAL A 308 4.48 29.72 18.15
N GLY A 309 4.00 30.52 19.12
CA GLY A 309 2.68 30.35 19.72
C GLY A 309 1.49 30.62 18.78
N THR A 310 1.73 31.06 17.56
CA THR A 310 0.69 31.32 16.54
C THR A 310 0.71 30.33 15.38
N PHE A 311 1.55 29.32 15.41
CA PHE A 311 1.67 28.38 14.31
C PHE A 311 0.38 27.57 14.08
N SER A 312 -0.27 27.12 15.16
CA SER A 312 -1.59 26.48 15.10
C SER A 312 -2.62 27.37 14.41
N SER A 313 -2.61 28.67 14.69
CA SER A 313 -3.50 29.64 14.05
C SER A 313 -3.17 29.83 12.56
N CYS A 314 -1.89 29.77 12.19
CA CYS A 314 -1.45 29.79 10.79
C CYS A 314 -2.04 28.61 10.02
N VAL A 315 -1.93 27.38 10.56
CA VAL A 315 -2.49 26.16 9.95
C VAL A 315 -4.00 26.25 9.81
N GLN A 316 -4.70 26.70 10.87
CA GLN A 316 -6.15 26.86 10.83
C GLN A 316 -6.60 27.91 9.81
N SER A 317 -5.87 29.02 9.69
CA SER A 317 -6.13 30.05 8.69
C SER A 317 -6.00 29.50 7.27
N PHE A 318 -4.96 28.69 7.03
CA PHE A 318 -4.79 28.02 5.74
C PHE A 318 -5.96 27.10 5.40
N LEU A 319 -6.38 26.23 6.33
CA LEU A 319 -7.50 25.31 6.15
C LEU A 319 -8.83 26.03 5.95
N LYS A 320 -9.07 27.13 6.68
CA LYS A 320 -10.27 27.94 6.53
C LYS A 320 -10.39 28.54 5.13
N ASN A 321 -9.27 28.95 4.54
CA ASN A 321 -9.21 29.54 3.22
C ASN A 321 -9.15 28.50 2.08
N ASN A 322 -8.89 27.24 2.41
CA ASN A 322 -8.73 26.14 1.45
C ASN A 322 -9.49 24.91 1.94
N THR A 323 -10.82 24.98 1.88
CA THR A 323 -11.74 23.97 2.46
C THR A 323 -11.64 22.57 1.86
N ASN A 324 -11.01 22.43 0.69
CA ASN A 324 -10.75 21.14 0.02
C ASN A 324 -9.43 20.48 0.46
N TYR A 325 -8.62 21.16 1.25
CA TYR A 325 -7.38 20.61 1.76
C TYR A 325 -7.57 20.06 3.18
N GLN A 326 -6.74 19.10 3.53
CA GLN A 326 -6.80 18.41 4.81
C GLN A 326 -5.41 18.32 5.43
N SER A 327 -5.32 18.55 6.72
CA SER A 327 -4.12 18.24 7.49
C SER A 327 -4.05 16.74 7.75
N CYS A 328 -2.89 16.12 7.51
CA CYS A 328 -2.62 14.74 7.91
C CYS A 328 -2.48 14.57 9.42
N ASP A 329 -2.25 15.67 10.15
CA ASP A 329 -2.16 15.67 11.60
C ASP A 329 -3.37 16.43 12.19
N PRO A 330 -4.39 15.71 12.66
CA PRO A 330 -5.61 16.33 13.17
C PRO A 330 -5.48 16.90 14.59
N ALA A 331 -4.40 16.65 15.31
CA ALA A 331 -4.35 16.82 16.76
C ALA A 331 -4.22 18.25 17.25
N GLY A 332 -3.96 19.25 16.41
CA GLY A 332 -4.05 20.67 16.76
C GLY A 332 -3.01 21.23 17.75
N ALA A 333 -2.07 20.40 18.21
CA ALA A 333 -1.00 20.81 19.15
C ALA A 333 0.28 21.26 18.43
N TYR A 334 0.12 21.93 17.30
CA TYR A 334 1.24 22.26 16.42
C TYR A 334 2.28 23.19 17.08
N ASP A 335 1.86 24.10 17.96
CA ASP A 335 2.79 25.02 18.64
C ASP A 335 3.75 24.27 19.55
N GLN A 336 3.26 23.28 20.31
CA GLN A 336 4.09 22.47 21.20
C GLN A 336 5.04 21.55 20.43
N GLU A 337 4.58 20.98 19.34
CA GLU A 337 5.39 20.13 18.49
C GLU A 337 6.48 20.94 17.77
N LEU A 338 6.18 22.17 17.35
CA LEU A 338 7.18 23.08 16.80
C LEU A 338 8.28 23.36 17.81
N VAL A 339 7.94 23.63 19.07
CA VAL A 339 8.94 23.83 20.12
C VAL A 339 9.88 22.64 20.26
N LYS A 340 9.37 21.42 20.21
CA LYS A 340 10.21 20.21 20.23
C LYS A 340 11.15 20.15 19.04
N GLN A 341 10.64 20.38 17.82
CA GLN A 341 11.49 20.36 16.62
C GLN A 341 12.59 21.43 16.65
N LEU A 342 12.33 22.57 17.24
CA LEU A 342 13.37 23.58 17.46
C LEU A 342 14.43 23.09 18.44
N GLN A 343 14.01 22.39 19.50
CA GLN A 343 14.95 21.79 20.47
C GLN A 343 15.84 20.73 19.82
N ASP A 344 15.33 19.95 18.88
CA ASP A 344 16.11 18.94 18.16
C ASP A 344 17.30 19.53 17.39
N ILE A 345 17.18 20.78 16.94
CA ILE A 345 18.26 21.52 16.27
C ILE A 345 18.98 22.51 17.19
N ASN A 346 18.80 22.39 18.51
CA ASN A 346 19.35 23.27 19.51
C ASN A 346 19.00 24.76 19.27
N MET A 347 17.81 25.05 18.80
CA MET A 347 17.29 26.38 18.52
C MET A 347 16.24 26.77 19.57
N ASP A 348 16.42 27.89 20.21
CA ASP A 348 15.42 28.48 21.09
C ASP A 348 14.30 29.15 20.27
N SER A 349 13.06 29.13 20.78
CA SER A 349 11.91 29.76 20.10
C SER A 349 12.16 31.25 19.84
N THR A 350 12.77 31.96 20.76
CA THR A 350 13.08 33.40 20.61
C THR A 350 14.09 33.63 19.48
N VAL A 351 15.08 32.74 19.37
CA VAL A 351 16.06 32.77 18.27
C VAL A 351 15.38 32.50 16.94
N PHE A 352 14.51 31.48 16.90
CA PHE A 352 13.73 31.17 15.70
C PHE A 352 12.87 32.37 15.28
N GLU A 353 12.10 32.95 16.18
CA GLU A 353 11.22 34.11 15.94
C GLU A 353 12.01 35.34 15.42
N HIS A 354 13.24 35.50 15.87
CA HIS A 354 14.14 36.55 15.38
C HIS A 354 14.69 36.27 13.97
N ILE A 355 15.02 35.00 13.69
CA ILE A 355 15.61 34.59 12.40
C ILE A 355 14.55 34.46 11.33
N TRP A 356 13.35 33.94 11.65
CA TRP A 356 12.30 33.65 10.68
C TRP A 356 11.97 34.81 9.72
N PRO A 357 11.79 36.07 10.19
CA PRO A 357 11.56 37.22 9.29
C PRO A 357 12.74 37.53 8.37
N LEU A 358 13.96 37.14 8.78
CA LEU A 358 15.19 37.43 8.02
C LEU A 358 15.45 36.42 6.89
N ILE A 359 14.79 35.26 6.93
CA ILE A 359 14.97 34.27 5.88
C ILE A 359 14.35 34.78 4.57
N PRO A 360 15.08 34.68 3.46
CA PRO A 360 14.53 34.98 2.15
C PRO A 360 13.33 34.06 1.87
N LYS A 361 12.13 34.63 1.74
CA LYS A 361 10.91 33.87 1.45
C LYS A 361 10.73 33.58 -0.06
N THR A 362 11.78 33.69 -0.83
CA THR A 362 11.80 33.36 -2.24
C THR A 362 12.10 31.88 -2.42
N ALA A 363 11.15 31.14 -2.93
CA ALA A 363 11.29 29.73 -3.23
C ALA A 363 10.62 29.41 -4.58
N ASN A 364 11.13 28.41 -5.26
CA ASN A 364 10.47 27.82 -6.41
C ASN A 364 9.52 26.72 -5.94
N TYR A 365 8.35 26.63 -6.54
CA TYR A 365 7.31 25.69 -6.16
C TYR A 365 7.00 24.79 -7.34
N ASN A 366 7.54 23.59 -7.32
CA ASN A 366 7.41 22.62 -8.39
C ASN A 366 6.42 21.53 -7.97
N LEU A 367 5.31 21.41 -8.71
CA LEU A 367 4.42 20.27 -8.58
C LEU A 367 5.00 19.13 -9.40
N LEU A 368 5.65 18.18 -8.75
CA LEU A 368 6.39 17.09 -9.37
C LEU A 368 6.05 15.76 -8.73
N ASP A 369 5.95 14.74 -9.56
CA ASP A 369 5.82 13.37 -9.10
C ASP A 369 7.19 12.67 -9.11
N LEU A 370 7.72 12.30 -7.94
CA LEU A 370 8.98 11.58 -7.78
C LEU A 370 8.93 10.16 -8.37
N TYR A 371 7.75 9.66 -8.63
CA TYR A 371 7.51 8.36 -9.26
C TYR A 371 7.23 8.46 -10.76
N SER A 372 7.65 9.55 -11.38
CA SER A 372 7.67 9.74 -12.83
C SER A 372 9.07 10.07 -13.32
N GLU A 373 9.38 9.67 -14.55
CA GLU A 373 10.64 10.01 -15.17
C GLU A 373 10.79 11.52 -15.35
N GLU A 374 9.71 12.18 -15.80
CA GLU A 374 9.68 13.63 -16.00
C GLU A 374 9.96 14.40 -14.70
N GLY A 375 9.35 13.98 -13.58
CA GLY A 375 9.56 14.61 -12.27
C GLY A 375 10.99 14.43 -11.78
N GLN A 376 11.57 13.26 -11.97
CA GLN A 376 12.96 12.98 -11.59
C GLN A 376 13.96 13.72 -12.48
N ASP A 377 13.73 13.75 -13.80
CA ASP A 377 14.60 14.47 -14.75
C ASP A 377 14.66 15.96 -14.41
N LYS A 378 13.55 16.55 -14.00
CA LYS A 378 13.53 17.96 -13.56
C LYS A 378 14.37 18.19 -12.29
N ILE A 379 14.37 17.28 -11.35
CA ILE A 379 15.23 17.37 -10.15
C ILE A 379 16.70 17.24 -10.55
N ILE A 380 17.02 16.28 -11.42
CA ILE A 380 18.36 16.06 -11.93
C ILE A 380 18.87 17.32 -12.68
N ASP A 381 18.00 17.94 -13.48
CA ASP A 381 18.33 19.19 -14.19
C ASP A 381 18.63 20.34 -13.20
N ILE A 382 17.81 20.51 -12.17
CA ILE A 382 18.07 21.53 -11.13
C ILE A 382 19.44 21.30 -10.48
N VAL A 383 19.77 20.04 -10.10
CA VAL A 383 21.06 19.71 -9.48
C VAL A 383 22.22 19.93 -10.45
N SER A 384 22.05 19.60 -11.73
CA SER A 384 23.10 19.77 -12.75
C SER A 384 23.52 21.23 -12.95
N ASN A 385 22.64 22.17 -12.64
CA ASN A 385 22.88 23.61 -12.76
C ASN A 385 23.41 24.24 -11.47
N ASN A 386 23.55 23.48 -10.39
CA ASN A 386 24.03 23.96 -9.09
C ASN A 386 25.44 23.39 -8.79
N ASP A 387 26.19 24.03 -7.91
CA ASP A 387 27.52 23.54 -7.53
C ASP A 387 27.42 22.49 -6.42
N VAL A 388 26.62 22.77 -5.40
CA VAL A 388 26.36 21.87 -4.26
C VAL A 388 24.90 21.97 -3.86
N THR A 389 24.20 20.84 -3.86
CA THR A 389 22.77 20.80 -3.54
C THR A 389 22.48 19.89 -2.35
N TYR A 390 21.64 20.35 -1.43
CA TYR A 390 21.03 19.52 -0.41
C TYR A 390 19.62 19.10 -0.84
N LEU A 391 19.43 17.79 -0.96
CA LEU A 391 18.14 17.20 -1.35
C LEU A 391 17.55 16.52 -0.13
N TRP A 392 16.48 17.07 0.42
CA TRP A 392 15.70 16.42 1.44
C TRP A 392 14.40 15.87 0.84
N LEU A 393 14.35 14.57 0.68
CA LEU A 393 13.21 13.87 0.11
C LEU A 393 12.43 13.06 1.16
N SER A 394 12.84 13.16 2.46
CA SER A 394 12.12 12.54 3.56
C SER A 394 11.95 11.02 3.34
N ASN A 395 10.79 10.49 3.68
CA ASN A 395 10.37 9.11 3.43
C ASN A 395 9.64 8.93 2.08
N ALA A 396 9.84 9.83 1.11
CA ALA A 396 9.10 9.80 -0.16
C ALA A 396 9.14 8.42 -0.83
N PHE A 397 10.27 7.71 -0.79
CA PHE A 397 10.39 6.36 -1.35
C PHE A 397 9.97 5.23 -0.39
N TYR A 398 9.35 5.56 0.74
CA TYR A 398 8.82 4.59 1.69
C TYR A 398 7.44 4.96 2.23
N MET A 399 6.76 5.90 1.60
CA MET A 399 5.38 6.24 1.95
C MET A 399 4.46 5.07 1.66
N GLU A 400 3.58 4.77 2.61
CA GLU A 400 2.59 3.69 2.49
C GLU A 400 1.77 3.81 1.20
N TYR A 401 1.34 5.01 0.86
CA TYR A 401 0.66 5.28 -0.41
C TYR A 401 1.46 4.79 -1.62
N ALA A 402 2.74 5.12 -1.71
CA ALA A 402 3.58 4.74 -2.83
C ALA A 402 3.83 3.23 -2.88
N LEU A 403 4.10 2.62 -1.72
CA LEU A 403 4.30 1.17 -1.63
C LEU A 403 3.08 0.39 -2.08
N VAL A 404 1.89 0.92 -1.83
CA VAL A 404 0.63 0.29 -2.20
C VAL A 404 0.24 0.59 -3.64
N THR A 405 0.31 1.86 -4.07
CA THR A 405 -0.17 2.26 -5.39
C THR A 405 0.81 1.94 -6.52
N ILE A 406 2.11 2.01 -6.26
CA ILE A 406 3.17 1.82 -7.24
C ILE A 406 3.81 0.44 -7.12
N GLY A 407 3.91 -0.08 -5.90
CA GLY A 407 4.57 -1.33 -5.57
C GLY A 407 6.02 -1.15 -5.14
N LYS A 408 6.43 -1.92 -4.13
CA LYS A 408 7.76 -1.81 -3.49
C LYS A 408 8.92 -1.90 -4.49
N LYS A 409 8.83 -2.81 -5.45
CA LYS A 409 9.87 -3.00 -6.47
C LYS A 409 10.03 -1.76 -7.35
N LYS A 410 8.92 -1.24 -7.88
CA LYS A 410 8.92 -0.03 -8.72
C LYS A 410 9.35 1.22 -7.97
N VAL A 411 8.92 1.36 -6.71
CA VAL A 411 9.38 2.47 -5.84
C VAL A 411 10.90 2.42 -5.68
N TYR A 412 11.47 1.20 -5.46
CA TYR A 412 12.92 1.02 -5.39
C TYR A 412 13.62 1.34 -6.72
N GLU A 413 13.05 0.94 -7.86
CA GLU A 413 13.58 1.27 -9.19
C GLU A 413 13.60 2.79 -9.42
N TYR A 414 12.53 3.50 -9.09
CA TYR A 414 12.49 4.97 -9.16
C TYR A 414 13.51 5.62 -8.23
N ARG A 415 13.64 5.14 -7.00
CA ARG A 415 14.67 5.60 -6.07
C ARG A 415 16.07 5.45 -6.66
N GLN A 416 16.38 4.28 -7.20
CA GLN A 416 17.68 3.98 -7.76
C GLN A 416 17.95 4.83 -9.01
N ARG A 417 16.95 4.97 -9.90
CA ARG A 417 17.04 5.83 -11.08
C ARG A 417 17.39 7.27 -10.71
N LEU A 418 16.71 7.84 -9.72
CA LEU A 418 17.02 9.20 -9.26
C LEU A 418 18.46 9.30 -8.75
N ILE A 419 18.89 8.39 -7.89
CA ILE A 419 20.25 8.39 -7.34
C ILE A 419 21.29 8.28 -8.45
N ASP A 420 21.10 7.38 -9.41
CA ASP A 420 22.03 7.17 -10.52
C ASP A 420 22.08 8.41 -11.45
N GLY A 421 20.92 9.00 -11.73
CA GLY A 421 20.84 10.24 -12.50
C GLY A 421 21.53 11.41 -11.80
N LEU A 422 21.33 11.56 -10.50
CA LEU A 422 22.03 12.57 -9.70
C LEU A 422 23.55 12.37 -9.70
N LYS A 423 24.02 11.14 -9.53
CA LYS A 423 25.46 10.80 -9.61
C LYS A 423 26.05 11.11 -10.98
N ALA A 424 25.29 10.85 -12.04
CA ALA A 424 25.73 11.09 -13.41
C ALA A 424 25.93 12.59 -13.74
N THR A 425 25.35 13.52 -12.95
CA THR A 425 25.61 14.96 -13.10
C THR A 425 27.05 15.35 -12.80
N GLY A 426 27.79 14.53 -12.05
CA GLY A 426 29.13 14.84 -11.54
C GLY A 426 29.14 15.97 -10.51
N LYS A 427 27.99 16.51 -10.14
CA LYS A 427 27.88 17.59 -9.13
C LYS A 427 27.89 17.00 -7.72
N ARG A 428 28.41 17.76 -6.77
CA ARG A 428 28.33 17.39 -5.35
C ARG A 428 26.91 17.59 -4.83
N PHE A 429 26.37 16.58 -4.17
CA PHE A 429 25.08 16.72 -3.50
C PHE A 429 25.01 15.90 -2.21
N VAL A 430 24.15 16.34 -1.32
CA VAL A 430 23.74 15.61 -0.12
C VAL A 430 22.31 15.11 -0.34
N LEU A 431 22.11 13.83 -0.26
CA LEU A 431 20.78 13.22 -0.32
C LEU A 431 20.37 12.80 1.08
N ASP A 432 19.28 13.37 1.57
CA ASP A 432 18.72 13.08 2.88
C ASP A 432 17.38 12.36 2.73
N LEU A 433 17.40 11.06 3.07
CA LEU A 433 16.29 10.14 3.00
C LEU A 433 16.05 9.48 4.37
N MET A 434 14.79 9.18 4.62
CA MET A 434 14.33 8.38 5.76
C MET A 434 13.60 7.14 5.24
N ASP A 435 14.36 6.18 4.72
CA ASP A 435 13.84 4.92 4.18
C ASP A 435 14.63 3.71 4.73
N PRO A 436 14.22 2.46 4.49
CA PRO A 436 14.94 1.27 4.99
C PRO A 436 16.35 1.10 4.47
N TRP A 437 16.72 1.82 3.42
CA TRP A 437 18.05 1.70 2.78
C TRP A 437 18.96 2.88 3.16
N GLN A 438 18.40 3.96 3.69
CA GLN A 438 19.15 5.14 4.10
C GLN A 438 18.41 5.88 5.24
N GLN A 439 19.13 6.21 6.30
CA GLN A 439 18.63 6.93 7.45
C GLN A 439 19.46 8.21 7.64
N GLY A 440 19.00 9.31 7.03
CA GLY A 440 19.65 10.61 7.09
C GLY A 440 20.52 10.96 5.89
N PRO A 441 21.28 12.07 5.97
CA PRO A 441 22.04 12.63 4.88
C PRO A 441 23.26 11.79 4.49
N VAL A 442 23.45 11.61 3.18
CA VAL A 442 24.63 10.97 2.58
C VAL A 442 25.19 11.88 1.48
N THR A 443 26.48 12.15 1.51
CA THR A 443 27.17 12.96 0.49
C THR A 443 27.63 12.11 -0.68
N PHE A 444 27.46 12.62 -1.87
CA PHE A 444 27.87 12.00 -3.12
C PHE A 444 28.73 12.96 -3.96
N ASN A 445 29.61 12.39 -4.78
CA ASN A 445 30.50 13.11 -5.70
C ASN A 445 31.43 14.10 -4.96
N ASP A 446 32.06 13.63 -3.86
CA ASP A 446 33.08 14.39 -3.10
C ASP A 446 34.35 14.66 -3.91
#